data_f4f4382192e3f09082d1fc690a830a00
#
_entry.id   f4f4382192e3f09082d1fc690a830a00
#
_cell.length_a   1.000
_cell.length_b   1.000
_cell.length_c   1.000
_cell.angle_alpha   90.00
_cell.angle_beta   90.00
_cell.angle_gamma   90.00
#
_symmetry.space_group_name_H-M   'P 1'
#
loop_
_entity.id
_entity.type
_entity.pdbx_description
1 polymer ?
#
loop_
_entity_poly.entity_id
_entity_poly.type
_entity_poly.pdbx_seq_one_letter_code
_entity_poly.pdbx_strand_id
1 'polypeptide(L)'
;LTQVYKGRLVSGEVFPYFKDLKNPEHQIHSLFFHTRFSTNTAPNPIYAQPFRRMAHNGELNTDKKNRLSEDAIAQANGKSVIFPDGQSDSSRLDQTLSRRLMEDKMDIVEAVLAMMPPAWENDPKYDGKVRDMLEYFSLYEEKNDGPAAWIFFDGRKIGSRLDRLGLRPLRSVETHDYLAVMSEAGQINFKPETVINRGRIPA
;
A
#
# COMPACT_ATOMS: atom_id res chain seq x y z
N LEU A 1 4.24 -8.74 -14.89
CA LEU A 1 2.77 -8.77 -14.98
C LEU A 1 2.18 -8.79 -13.59
N THR A 2 1.17 -7.95 -13.34
CA THR A 2 0.42 -7.95 -12.08
C THR A 2 -0.98 -8.48 -12.34
N GLN A 3 -1.38 -9.52 -11.63
CA GLN A 3 -2.74 -10.05 -11.64
C GLN A 3 -3.40 -9.77 -10.29
N VAL A 4 -4.69 -9.46 -10.30
CA VAL A 4 -5.46 -9.20 -9.09
C VAL A 4 -6.71 -10.07 -9.12
N TYR A 5 -6.83 -10.94 -8.14
CA TYR A 5 -7.96 -11.83 -7.95
C TYR A 5 -8.81 -11.31 -6.81
N LYS A 6 -10.10 -11.16 -7.05
CA LYS A 6 -11.04 -10.66 -6.05
C LYS A 6 -12.32 -11.46 -6.10
N GLY A 7 -12.87 -11.77 -4.94
CA GLY A 7 -14.13 -12.51 -4.85
C GLY A 7 -14.71 -12.44 -3.43
N ARG A 8 -16.00 -12.69 -3.34
CA ARG A 8 -16.68 -12.91 -2.06
C ARG A 8 -16.63 -14.40 -1.76
N LEU A 9 -15.47 -14.85 -1.32
CA LEU A 9 -15.12 -16.25 -1.11
C LEU A 9 -14.59 -16.44 0.31
N VAL A 10 -14.75 -17.62 0.85
CA VAL A 10 -13.95 -18.02 2.02
C VAL A 10 -12.58 -18.51 1.55
N SER A 11 -11.58 -18.47 2.44
CA SER A 11 -10.19 -18.74 2.05
C SER A 11 -9.97 -20.08 1.34
N GLY A 12 -10.71 -21.12 1.74
CA GLY A 12 -10.67 -22.45 1.11
C GLY A 12 -11.24 -22.52 -0.31
N GLU A 13 -12.00 -21.52 -0.74
CA GLU A 13 -12.62 -21.47 -2.07
C GLU A 13 -11.76 -20.75 -3.13
N VAL A 14 -10.73 -20.01 -2.71
CA VAL A 14 -9.93 -19.17 -3.61
C VAL A 14 -9.27 -20.01 -4.71
N PHE A 15 -8.55 -21.05 -4.34
CA PHE A 15 -7.88 -21.94 -5.31
C PHE A 15 -8.85 -22.81 -6.13
N PRO A 16 -9.95 -23.33 -5.58
CA PRO A 16 -10.99 -23.97 -6.39
C PRO A 16 -11.64 -23.05 -7.42
N TYR A 17 -11.85 -21.80 -7.06
CA TYR A 17 -12.52 -20.81 -7.92
C TYR A 17 -11.59 -20.26 -9.02
N PHE A 18 -10.39 -19.81 -8.66
CA PHE A 18 -9.38 -19.31 -9.58
C PHE A 18 -8.42 -20.47 -9.97
N LYS A 19 -8.83 -21.24 -10.97
CA LYS A 19 -8.15 -22.50 -11.34
C LYS A 19 -6.71 -22.33 -11.79
N ASP A 20 -6.37 -21.20 -12.38
CA ASP A 20 -5.03 -20.83 -12.81
C ASP A 20 -4.04 -20.72 -11.64
N LEU A 21 -4.50 -20.43 -10.43
CA LEU A 21 -3.67 -20.46 -9.21
C LEU A 21 -3.19 -21.87 -8.84
N LYS A 22 -3.78 -22.93 -9.44
CA LYS A 22 -3.35 -24.31 -9.25
C LYS A 22 -2.31 -24.77 -10.27
N ASN A 23 -2.02 -23.94 -11.28
CA ASN A 23 -1.03 -24.31 -12.28
C ASN A 23 0.37 -24.36 -11.64
N PRO A 24 1.06 -25.53 -11.61
CA PRO A 24 2.37 -25.65 -11.01
C PRO A 24 3.46 -24.85 -11.74
N GLU A 25 3.21 -24.46 -13.00
CA GLU A 25 4.11 -23.59 -13.76
C GLU A 25 3.95 -22.10 -13.42
N HIS A 26 2.94 -21.76 -12.63
CA HIS A 26 2.67 -20.38 -12.25
C HIS A 26 3.66 -19.94 -11.16
N GLN A 27 4.77 -19.35 -11.59
CA GLN A 27 5.76 -18.82 -10.67
C GLN A 27 5.35 -17.44 -10.18
N ILE A 28 5.38 -17.26 -8.86
CA ILE A 28 5.02 -16.02 -8.17
C ILE A 28 6.26 -15.47 -7.46
N HIS A 29 6.72 -14.29 -7.86
CA HIS A 29 7.80 -13.59 -7.17
C HIS A 29 7.28 -12.90 -5.90
N SER A 30 6.09 -12.35 -5.95
CA SER A 30 5.52 -11.53 -4.88
C SER A 30 4.03 -11.76 -4.77
N LEU A 31 3.56 -11.94 -3.55
CA LEU A 31 2.15 -12.16 -3.25
C LEU A 31 1.65 -11.15 -2.23
N PHE A 32 0.61 -10.41 -2.60
CA PHE A 32 -0.19 -9.61 -1.67
C PHE A 32 -1.55 -10.28 -1.50
N PHE A 33 -2.01 -10.39 -0.28
CA PHE A 33 -3.36 -10.91 -0.02
C PHE A 33 -4.04 -10.14 1.11
N HIS A 34 -5.36 -10.11 1.05
CA HIS A 34 -6.22 -9.50 2.05
C HIS A 34 -7.45 -10.38 2.24
N THR A 35 -7.72 -10.79 3.47
CA THR A 35 -8.73 -11.82 3.77
C THR A 35 -10.11 -11.26 4.13
N ARG A 36 -10.30 -9.95 4.03
CA ARG A 36 -11.47 -9.30 4.59
C ARG A 36 -11.92 -8.10 3.79
N PHE A 37 -13.25 -7.92 3.65
CA PHE A 37 -13.85 -6.68 3.17
C PHE A 37 -13.80 -5.58 4.26
N SER A 38 -13.97 -4.33 3.83
CA SER A 38 -14.16 -3.22 4.75
C SER A 38 -15.36 -3.46 5.67
N THR A 39 -15.25 -3.02 6.92
CA THR A 39 -16.37 -3.11 7.91
C THR A 39 -17.39 -2.01 7.74
N ASN A 40 -17.03 -0.92 7.06
CA ASN A 40 -17.82 0.30 6.96
C ASN A 40 -18.62 0.41 5.65
N THR A 41 -18.46 -0.56 4.74
CA THR A 41 -19.16 -0.59 3.45
C THR A 41 -19.76 -1.97 3.19
N ALA A 42 -20.81 -2.03 2.36
CA ALA A 42 -21.33 -3.30 1.88
C ALA A 42 -20.24 -4.09 1.13
N PRO A 43 -20.10 -5.40 1.39
CA PRO A 43 -19.09 -6.21 0.73
C PRO A 43 -19.25 -6.20 -0.78
N ASN A 44 -18.26 -5.63 -1.48
CA ASN A 44 -18.21 -5.57 -2.93
C ASN A 44 -16.78 -5.83 -3.40
N PRO A 45 -16.55 -6.79 -4.33
CA PRO A 45 -15.22 -7.07 -4.85
C PRO A 45 -14.51 -5.85 -5.47
N ILE A 46 -15.24 -4.85 -5.98
CA ILE A 46 -14.66 -3.62 -6.52
C ILE A 46 -13.86 -2.86 -5.45
N TYR A 47 -14.33 -2.88 -4.20
CA TYR A 47 -13.67 -2.20 -3.08
C TYR A 47 -12.70 -3.09 -2.32
N ALA A 48 -12.65 -4.37 -2.67
CA ALA A 48 -11.77 -5.32 -1.99
C ALA A 48 -10.30 -5.04 -2.31
N GLN A 49 -9.46 -5.30 -1.33
CA GLN A 49 -8.01 -5.29 -1.47
C GLN A 49 -7.48 -6.70 -1.77
N PRO A 50 -6.27 -6.86 -2.29
CA PRO A 50 -5.33 -5.81 -2.68
C PRO A 50 -5.75 -5.09 -3.96
N PHE A 51 -5.26 -3.87 -4.14
CA PHE A 51 -5.28 -3.17 -5.41
C PHE A 51 -4.05 -3.53 -6.26
N ARG A 52 -3.80 -2.80 -7.35
CA ARG A 52 -2.70 -3.14 -8.27
C ARG A 52 -1.33 -2.88 -7.67
N ARG A 53 -1.22 -1.83 -6.85
CA ARG A 53 0.04 -1.33 -6.31
C ARG A 53 0.12 -1.45 -4.80
N MET A 54 -1.01 -1.60 -4.15
CA MET A 54 -1.04 -1.53 -2.70
C MET A 54 -2.14 -2.38 -2.05
N ALA A 55 -1.92 -2.65 -0.77
CA ALA A 55 -2.95 -3.04 0.17
C ALA A 55 -2.64 -2.39 1.53
N HIS A 56 -3.65 -2.21 2.36
CA HIS A 56 -3.46 -1.71 3.72
C HIS A 56 -4.44 -2.35 4.70
N ASN A 57 -4.05 -2.40 5.95
CA ASN A 57 -4.95 -2.65 7.07
C ASN A 57 -5.09 -1.35 7.85
N GLY A 58 -6.27 -0.79 7.83
CA GLY A 58 -6.56 0.47 8.49
C GLY A 58 -7.76 1.16 7.90
N GLU A 59 -7.91 2.42 8.25
CA GLU A 59 -8.99 3.28 7.80
C GLU A 59 -8.38 4.58 7.30
N LEU A 60 -8.29 4.70 5.97
CA LEU A 60 -7.78 5.90 5.32
C LEU A 60 -8.93 6.86 5.06
N ASN A 61 -8.74 8.09 5.44
CA ASN A 61 -9.69 9.16 5.17
C ASN A 61 -9.22 9.96 3.96
N THR A 62 -10.07 10.03 2.93
CA THR A 62 -9.85 10.95 1.83
C THR A 62 -10.59 12.22 2.10
N ASP A 63 -9.87 13.29 2.28
CA ASP A 63 -10.43 14.63 2.32
C ASP A 63 -10.64 15.13 0.87
N LYS A 64 -11.60 16.02 0.70
CA LYS A 64 -11.78 16.81 -0.53
C LYS A 64 -10.47 17.49 -0.96
N LYS A 65 -9.67 17.93 -0.02
CA LYS A 65 -8.34 18.52 -0.26
C LYS A 65 -7.41 17.59 -1.05
N ASN A 66 -7.36 16.30 -0.70
CA ASN A 66 -6.51 15.34 -1.42
C ASN A 66 -6.91 15.24 -2.90
N ARG A 67 -8.21 15.24 -3.20
CA ARG A 67 -8.70 15.21 -4.59
C ARG A 67 -8.38 16.50 -5.34
N LEU A 68 -8.53 17.65 -4.69
CA LEU A 68 -8.18 18.96 -5.27
C LEU A 68 -6.66 19.08 -5.50
N SER A 69 -5.84 18.61 -4.56
CA SER A 69 -4.39 18.58 -4.71
C SER A 69 -3.97 17.71 -5.88
N GLU A 70 -4.53 16.50 -6.01
CA GLU A 70 -4.26 15.60 -7.12
C GLU A 70 -4.63 16.21 -8.48
N ASP A 71 -5.76 16.88 -8.56
CA ASP A 71 -6.19 17.57 -9.77
C ASP A 71 -5.27 18.75 -10.10
N ALA A 72 -4.91 19.56 -9.11
CA ALA A 72 -4.00 20.68 -9.27
C ALA A 72 -2.60 20.23 -9.75
N ILE A 73 -2.05 19.17 -9.16
CA ILE A 73 -0.75 18.61 -9.58
C ILE A 73 -0.83 18.07 -11.01
N ALA A 74 -1.92 17.40 -11.37
CA ALA A 74 -2.12 16.93 -12.73
C ALA A 74 -2.19 18.10 -13.73
N GLN A 75 -2.98 19.12 -13.44
CA GLN A 75 -3.13 20.31 -14.28
C GLN A 75 -1.80 21.05 -14.47
N ALA A 76 -1.01 21.18 -13.39
CA ALA A 76 0.32 21.78 -13.46
C ALA A 76 1.26 21.02 -14.41
N ASN A 77 1.04 19.72 -14.57
CA ASN A 77 1.77 18.85 -15.49
C ASN A 77 1.08 18.70 -16.89
N GLY A 78 0.09 19.53 -17.19
CA GLY A 78 -0.66 19.47 -18.46
C GLY A 78 -1.54 18.22 -18.61
N LYS A 79 -1.97 17.62 -17.49
CA LYS A 79 -2.75 16.39 -17.43
C LYS A 79 -4.08 16.64 -16.74
N SER A 80 -4.96 15.65 -16.77
CA SER A 80 -6.21 15.65 -16.02
C SER A 80 -6.37 14.36 -15.23
N VAL A 81 -7.08 14.40 -14.11
CA VAL A 81 -7.45 13.23 -13.32
C VAL A 81 -8.94 13.03 -13.37
N ILE A 82 -9.35 11.80 -13.64
CA ILE A 82 -10.74 11.37 -13.53
C ILE A 82 -10.85 10.51 -12.28
N PHE A 83 -11.70 10.91 -11.36
CA PHE A 83 -12.08 10.10 -10.20
C PHE A 83 -13.40 9.42 -10.51
N PRO A 84 -13.42 8.09 -10.69
CA PRO A 84 -14.66 7.36 -10.94
C PRO A 84 -15.67 7.52 -9.81
N ASP A 85 -16.96 7.62 -10.17
CA ASP A 85 -18.03 7.63 -9.20
C ASP A 85 -18.03 6.37 -8.35
N GLY A 86 -18.25 6.53 -7.04
CA GLY A 86 -18.25 5.41 -6.10
C GLY A 86 -16.87 4.82 -5.79
N GLN A 87 -15.78 5.47 -6.22
CA GLN A 87 -14.42 5.06 -5.90
C GLN A 87 -14.17 5.16 -4.39
N SER A 88 -13.68 4.07 -3.79
CA SER A 88 -13.26 4.08 -2.39
C SER A 88 -11.97 4.88 -2.19
N ASP A 89 -11.74 5.35 -0.97
CA ASP A 89 -10.53 6.09 -0.62
C ASP A 89 -9.25 5.28 -0.88
N SER A 90 -9.27 4.00 -0.55
CA SER A 90 -8.15 3.10 -0.85
C SER A 90 -7.91 2.92 -2.34
N SER A 91 -8.99 2.81 -3.14
CA SER A 91 -8.86 2.71 -4.60
C SER A 91 -8.33 4.00 -5.21
N ARG A 92 -8.73 5.16 -4.67
CA ARG A 92 -8.18 6.46 -5.06
C ARG A 92 -6.69 6.53 -4.75
N LEU A 93 -6.28 6.10 -3.55
CA LEU A 93 -4.88 6.11 -3.15
C LEU A 93 -4.02 5.23 -4.09
N ASP A 94 -4.52 4.05 -4.48
CA ASP A 94 -3.86 3.18 -5.47
C ASP A 94 -3.76 3.84 -6.85
N GLN A 95 -4.80 4.56 -7.27
CA GLN A 95 -4.79 5.34 -8.51
C GLN A 95 -3.75 6.45 -8.46
N THR A 96 -3.68 7.21 -7.37
CA THR A 96 -2.67 8.25 -7.17
C THR A 96 -1.27 7.67 -7.22
N LEU A 97 -1.00 6.60 -6.46
CA LEU A 97 0.30 5.92 -6.48
C LEU A 97 0.67 5.46 -7.89
N SER A 98 -0.28 4.86 -8.61
CA SER A 98 -0.06 4.42 -9.99
C SER A 98 0.33 5.58 -10.92
N ARG A 99 -0.30 6.74 -10.76
CA ARG A 99 0.04 7.94 -11.54
C ARG A 99 1.43 8.45 -11.20
N ARG A 100 1.78 8.56 -9.92
CA ARG A 100 3.13 8.99 -9.50
C ARG A 100 4.21 8.12 -10.14
N LEU A 101 4.00 6.81 -10.18
CA LEU A 101 4.97 5.87 -10.77
C LEU A 101 5.00 5.93 -12.30
N MET A 102 3.84 5.96 -12.95
CA MET A 102 3.74 5.76 -14.39
C MET A 102 3.84 7.07 -15.18
N GLU A 103 3.28 8.14 -14.66
CA GLU A 103 3.20 9.42 -15.34
C GLU A 103 4.28 10.39 -14.86
N ASP A 104 4.47 10.49 -13.54
CA ASP A 104 5.43 11.41 -12.96
C ASP A 104 6.83 10.78 -12.83
N LYS A 105 6.95 9.47 -13.08
CA LYS A 105 8.19 8.69 -13.04
C LYS A 105 8.91 8.71 -11.69
N MET A 106 8.16 8.93 -10.63
CA MET A 106 8.72 8.89 -9.27
C MET A 106 9.16 7.48 -8.89
N ASP A 107 10.19 7.40 -8.06
CA ASP A 107 10.50 6.15 -7.35
C ASP A 107 9.36 5.83 -6.37
N ILE A 108 9.07 4.55 -6.17
CA ILE A 108 7.94 4.15 -5.32
C ILE A 108 8.10 4.59 -3.87
N VAL A 109 9.33 4.61 -3.36
CA VAL A 109 9.60 5.06 -1.98
C VAL A 109 9.34 6.56 -1.86
N GLU A 110 9.79 7.34 -2.84
CA GLU A 110 9.53 8.79 -2.90
C GLU A 110 8.03 9.08 -3.02
N ALA A 111 7.32 8.38 -3.92
CA ALA A 111 5.89 8.54 -4.10
C ALA A 111 5.10 8.25 -2.80
N VAL A 112 5.46 7.17 -2.11
CA VAL A 112 4.83 6.77 -0.85
C VAL A 112 5.14 7.79 0.26
N LEU A 113 6.36 8.31 0.34
CA LEU A 113 6.76 9.33 1.30
C LEU A 113 6.08 10.68 1.03
N ALA A 114 5.90 11.05 -0.25
CA ALA A 114 5.17 12.26 -0.61
C ALA A 114 3.69 12.15 -0.21
N MET A 115 3.05 11.03 -0.52
CA MET A 115 1.61 10.83 -0.28
C MET A 115 1.26 10.64 1.20
N MET A 116 2.15 10.04 1.98
CA MET A 116 1.95 9.78 3.41
C MET A 116 3.29 9.92 4.16
N PRO A 117 3.76 11.15 4.39
CA PRO A 117 5.02 11.38 5.08
C PRO A 117 4.99 10.90 6.53
N PRO A 118 6.14 10.53 7.12
CA PRO A 118 6.25 10.34 8.56
C PRO A 118 6.05 11.67 9.32
N ALA A 119 5.97 11.63 10.64
CA ALA A 119 6.00 12.83 11.47
C ALA A 119 7.45 13.32 11.61
N TRP A 120 7.96 13.96 10.57
CA TRP A 120 9.38 14.29 10.40
C TRP A 120 9.77 15.67 10.95
N GLU A 121 8.82 16.57 11.13
CA GLU A 121 9.07 17.98 11.35
C GLU A 121 9.92 18.26 12.60
N ASN A 122 9.69 17.49 13.68
CA ASN A 122 10.40 17.63 14.96
C ASN A 122 11.23 16.39 15.33
N ASP A 123 11.44 15.46 14.39
CA ASP A 123 12.20 14.24 14.66
C ASP A 123 13.65 14.40 14.17
N PRO A 124 14.65 14.40 15.06
CA PRO A 124 16.05 14.61 14.69
C PRO A 124 16.65 13.47 13.86
N LYS A 125 16.00 12.32 13.76
CA LYS A 125 16.47 11.23 12.89
C LYS A 125 16.32 11.56 11.39
N TYR A 126 15.46 12.52 11.04
CA TYR A 126 15.31 13.01 9.69
C TYR A 126 16.15 14.27 9.51
N ASP A 127 17.32 14.12 8.93
CA ASP A 127 18.26 15.20 8.66
C ASP A 127 18.63 15.26 7.18
N GLY A 128 19.39 16.31 6.81
CA GLY A 128 19.96 16.48 5.48
C GLY A 128 18.97 16.24 4.36
N LYS A 129 19.38 15.46 3.38
CA LYS A 129 18.63 15.23 2.13
C LYS A 129 17.23 14.63 2.34
N VAL A 130 17.04 13.82 3.37
CA VAL A 130 15.73 13.22 3.63
C VAL A 130 14.75 14.29 4.14
N ARG A 131 15.21 15.15 5.03
CA ARG A 131 14.41 16.29 5.50
C ARG A 131 14.07 17.25 4.36
N ASP A 132 15.06 17.61 3.56
CA ASP A 132 14.88 18.52 2.41
C ASP A 132 13.84 17.96 1.42
N MET A 133 13.90 16.65 1.16
CA MET A 133 12.93 15.95 0.31
C MET A 133 11.51 15.99 0.90
N LEU A 134 11.36 15.69 2.19
CA LEU A 134 10.06 15.71 2.86
C LEU A 134 9.47 17.12 2.94
N GLU A 135 10.32 18.12 3.18
CA GLU A 135 9.94 19.53 3.14
C GLU A 135 9.48 19.95 1.73
N TYR A 136 10.25 19.58 0.71
CA TYR A 136 9.88 19.83 -0.68
C TYR A 136 8.50 19.24 -1.02
N PHE A 137 8.23 17.99 -0.67
CA PHE A 137 6.91 17.39 -0.91
C PHE A 137 5.80 18.13 -0.15
N SER A 138 6.06 18.61 1.04
CA SER A 138 5.07 19.32 1.86
C SER A 138 4.60 20.64 1.25
N LEU A 139 5.32 21.19 0.27
CA LEU A 139 4.97 22.45 -0.39
C LEU A 139 3.81 22.29 -1.39
N TYR A 140 3.59 21.09 -1.93
CA TYR A 140 2.58 20.89 -2.97
C TYR A 140 1.72 19.61 -2.81
N GLU A 141 2.14 18.67 -1.99
CA GLU A 141 1.38 17.44 -1.72
C GLU A 141 0.48 17.61 -0.50
N GLU A 142 -0.80 17.37 -0.68
CA GLU A 142 -1.69 17.21 0.46
C GLU A 142 -1.58 15.78 1.00
N LYS A 143 -1.03 15.65 2.18
CA LYS A 143 -0.79 14.34 2.81
C LYS A 143 -2.08 13.58 3.08
N ASN A 144 -2.04 12.29 2.80
CA ASN A 144 -3.09 11.37 3.23
C ASN A 144 -2.91 11.07 4.71
N ASP A 145 -3.99 10.88 5.42
CA ASP A 145 -3.99 10.61 6.84
C ASP A 145 -4.93 9.46 7.19
N GLY A 146 -4.80 8.97 8.41
CA GLY A 146 -5.57 7.86 8.94
C GLY A 146 -4.70 6.65 9.30
N PRO A 147 -5.17 5.80 10.24
CA PRO A 147 -4.44 4.61 10.66
C PRO A 147 -4.23 3.65 9.50
N ALA A 148 -2.99 3.32 9.17
CA ALA A 148 -2.69 2.38 8.09
C ALA A 148 -1.40 1.58 8.33
N ALA A 149 -1.50 0.27 8.15
CA ALA A 149 -0.37 -0.59 7.88
C ALA A 149 -0.37 -0.84 6.37
N TRP A 150 0.53 -0.22 5.66
CA TRP A 150 0.53 -0.13 4.22
C TRP A 150 1.64 -0.99 3.59
N ILE A 151 1.30 -1.79 2.59
CA ILE A 151 2.23 -2.52 1.73
C ILE A 151 2.04 -2.05 0.29
N PHE A 152 3.13 -1.94 -0.46
CA PHE A 152 3.12 -1.40 -1.82
C PHE A 152 4.15 -2.06 -2.73
N PHE A 153 3.91 -1.97 -4.05
CA PHE A 153 4.70 -2.67 -5.06
C PHE A 153 4.68 -1.94 -6.41
N ASP A 154 5.83 -1.82 -7.07
CA ASP A 154 5.97 -1.18 -8.39
C ASP A 154 6.24 -2.18 -9.53
N GLY A 155 6.39 -3.44 -9.24
CA GLY A 155 6.82 -4.48 -10.18
C GLY A 155 8.27 -4.93 -9.98
N ARG A 156 9.04 -4.21 -9.15
CA ARG A 156 10.44 -4.50 -8.83
C ARG A 156 10.72 -4.45 -7.34
N LYS A 157 10.20 -3.41 -6.67
CA LYS A 157 10.38 -3.18 -5.24
C LYS A 157 9.08 -3.47 -4.50
N ILE A 158 9.21 -4.16 -3.37
CA ILE A 158 8.15 -4.27 -2.37
C ILE A 158 8.56 -3.41 -1.20
N GLY A 159 7.62 -2.64 -0.69
CA GLY A 159 7.82 -1.85 0.49
C GLY A 159 6.65 -1.96 1.46
N SER A 160 6.90 -1.55 2.67
CA SER A 160 5.88 -1.46 3.71
C SER A 160 6.18 -0.33 4.65
N ARG A 161 5.14 0.29 5.18
CA ARG A 161 5.26 1.31 6.21
C ARG A 161 3.97 1.45 7.01
N LEU A 162 4.08 2.11 8.13
CA LEU A 162 2.93 2.55 8.91
C LEU A 162 2.45 3.94 8.46
N ASP A 163 1.27 4.32 8.95
CA ASP A 163 0.80 5.70 8.90
C ASP A 163 1.75 6.65 9.63
N ARG A 164 1.49 7.95 9.50
CA ARG A 164 2.33 9.02 10.06
C ARG A 164 2.68 8.84 11.53
N LEU A 165 1.75 8.33 12.34
CA LEU A 165 1.90 8.19 13.78
C LEU A 165 2.15 6.74 14.24
N GLY A 166 2.13 5.79 13.32
CA GLY A 166 2.33 4.37 13.63
C GLY A 166 1.20 3.76 14.45
N LEU A 167 -0.04 4.13 14.16
CA LEU A 167 -1.22 3.70 14.91
C LEU A 167 -1.58 2.23 14.68
N ARG A 168 -1.22 1.68 13.51
CA ARG A 168 -1.46 0.26 13.19
C ARG A 168 -0.21 -0.58 13.44
N PRO A 169 -0.37 -1.87 13.83
CA PRO A 169 0.76 -2.78 13.89
C PRO A 169 1.20 -3.22 12.49
N LEU A 170 2.50 -3.42 12.31
CA LEU A 170 3.08 -4.04 11.15
C LEU A 170 4.30 -4.86 11.55
N ARG A 171 4.30 -6.14 11.19
CA ARG A 171 5.32 -7.11 11.58
C ARG A 171 6.06 -7.63 10.35
N SER A 172 7.33 -7.91 10.52
CA SER A 172 8.15 -8.60 9.51
C SER A 172 8.64 -9.93 10.03
N VAL A 173 8.75 -10.89 9.12
CA VAL A 173 9.43 -12.17 9.33
C VAL A 173 10.30 -12.41 8.13
N GLU A 174 11.57 -12.70 8.38
CA GLU A 174 12.57 -13.05 7.39
C GLU A 174 12.99 -14.50 7.58
N THR A 175 13.03 -15.23 6.49
CA THR A 175 13.55 -16.61 6.40
C THR A 175 14.61 -16.64 5.30
N HIS A 176 15.26 -17.80 5.09
CA HIS A 176 16.19 -17.94 3.97
C HIS A 176 15.53 -17.75 2.60
N ASP A 177 14.24 -18.06 2.49
CA ASP A 177 13.52 -18.07 1.21
C ASP A 177 12.55 -16.90 1.06
N TYR A 178 12.08 -16.30 2.17
CA TYR A 178 10.99 -15.33 2.17
C TYR A 178 11.24 -14.15 3.09
N LEU A 179 10.82 -12.99 2.64
CA LEU A 179 10.52 -11.85 3.50
C LEU A 179 9.00 -11.63 3.50
N ALA A 180 8.39 -11.74 4.65
CA ALA A 180 6.96 -11.50 4.82
C ALA A 180 6.72 -10.28 5.70
N VAL A 181 5.74 -9.46 5.32
CA VAL A 181 5.25 -8.34 6.10
C VAL A 181 3.75 -8.51 6.30
N MET A 182 3.30 -8.35 7.52
CA MET A 182 1.91 -8.64 7.90
C MET A 182 1.42 -7.69 8.99
N SER A 183 0.15 -7.36 8.95
CA SER A 183 -0.46 -6.46 9.96
C SER A 183 -0.52 -7.12 11.33
N GLU A 184 -0.56 -8.45 11.41
CA GLU A 184 -0.59 -9.20 12.67
C GLU A 184 0.33 -10.42 12.59
N ALA A 185 0.98 -10.76 13.70
CA ALA A 185 1.78 -11.97 13.79
C ALA A 185 0.89 -13.22 13.63
N GLY A 186 1.40 -14.23 12.93
CA GLY A 186 0.71 -15.50 12.78
C GLY A 186 -0.23 -15.59 11.55
N GLN A 187 -0.32 -14.57 10.72
CA GLN A 187 -1.06 -14.65 9.45
C GLN A 187 -0.44 -15.66 8.48
N ILE A 188 0.88 -15.86 8.58
CA ILE A 188 1.62 -16.88 7.87
C ILE A 188 2.32 -17.76 8.89
N ASN A 189 2.14 -19.07 8.79
CA ASN A 189 2.75 -20.03 9.68
C ASN A 189 4.14 -20.42 9.19
N PHE A 190 5.18 -19.80 9.73
CA PHE A 190 6.57 -20.15 9.47
C PHE A 190 7.06 -21.18 10.50
N LYS A 191 7.82 -22.16 10.03
CA LYS A 191 8.52 -23.07 10.93
C LYS A 191 9.58 -22.30 11.72
N PRO A 192 9.58 -22.36 13.07
CA PRO A 192 10.48 -21.56 13.90
C PRO A 192 11.95 -21.65 13.51
N GLU A 193 12.41 -22.84 13.12
CA GLU A 193 13.79 -23.12 12.73
C GLU A 193 14.20 -22.46 11.41
N THR A 194 13.26 -22.02 10.58
CA THR A 194 13.57 -21.34 9.32
C THR A 194 13.65 -19.82 9.48
N VAL A 195 13.25 -19.30 10.63
CA VAL A 195 13.17 -17.84 10.85
C VAL A 195 14.53 -17.29 11.24
N ILE A 196 15.05 -16.37 10.43
CA ILE A 196 16.31 -15.65 10.67
C ILE A 196 16.06 -14.42 11.53
N ASN A 197 15.00 -13.67 11.21
CA ASN A 197 14.71 -12.41 11.87
C ASN A 197 13.20 -12.19 12.00
N ARG A 198 12.81 -11.52 13.09
CA ARG A 198 11.44 -11.03 13.31
C ARG A 198 11.50 -9.61 13.83
N GLY A 199 10.66 -8.75 13.29
CA GLY A 199 10.66 -7.36 13.64
C GLY A 199 9.28 -6.72 13.69
N ARG A 200 9.27 -5.51 14.20
CA ARG A 200 8.18 -4.55 14.04
C ARG A 200 8.67 -3.48 13.08
N ILE A 201 7.85 -3.17 12.08
CA ILE A 201 8.12 -2.02 11.22
C ILE A 201 7.81 -0.75 12.04
N PRO A 202 8.75 0.18 12.16
CA PRO A 202 8.50 1.45 12.84
C PRO A 202 7.63 2.38 11.98
N ALA A 203 7.11 3.43 12.63
CA ALA A 203 6.45 4.56 11.95
C ALA A 203 7.45 5.40 11.17
#